data_63137b93914fa4ddea127d42324d1cb2
#
_entry.id   63137b93914fa4ddea127d42324d1cb2
#
_cell.length_a   1.000
_cell.length_b   1.000
_cell.length_c   1.000
_cell.angle_alpha   90.00
_cell.angle_beta   90.00
_cell.angle_gamma   90.00
#
_symmetry.space_group_name_H-M   'P 1'
#
loop_
_entity.id
_entity.type
_entity.pdbx_description
1 polymer ?
#
loop_
_entity_poly.entity_id
_entity_poly.type
_entity_poly.pdbx_seq_one_letter_code
_entity_poly.pdbx_strand_id
1 'polypeptide(L)'
;MRAVRAASDERITVPTTTIFLDAEEWDARAHSLGGSSNSLLAAMAACLAQRVGRVAADGSVALTLPVNERAAGDTRANAITNVDITVDPAPVTTDLREIRATIKQALIRHQEVPNERWALLPIVPLLPKRLVRRMVSMSVSSTASVVASNLGVVNPGATRPDGTDADYLAMKSLCPGVSKAIMHRLGGLLVLVSGRAHGRVFVSVLAYQPGRLNSNDDLRQHLSNALADFSLTATPGWPCTEPVGGAC
;
A
#
# COMPACT_ATOMS: atom_id res chain seq x y z
N MET A 1 2.04 25.03 -10.93
CA MET A 1 1.01 24.33 -10.11
C MET A 1 -0.38 24.77 -10.62
N ARG A 2 -1.10 23.87 -11.29
CA ARG A 2 -2.50 24.14 -11.66
C ARG A 2 -3.33 24.08 -10.39
N ALA A 3 -4.05 25.17 -10.06
CA ALA A 3 -4.99 25.18 -8.95
C ALA A 3 -6.00 24.03 -9.13
N VAL A 4 -5.96 23.06 -8.22
CA VAL A 4 -6.95 21.99 -8.18
C VAL A 4 -8.28 22.66 -7.82
N ARG A 5 -9.24 22.67 -8.76
CA ARG A 5 -10.60 23.13 -8.50
C ARG A 5 -11.11 22.49 -7.22
N ALA A 6 -11.69 23.27 -6.33
CA ALA A 6 -12.29 22.76 -5.10
C ALA A 6 -13.28 21.65 -5.48
N ALA A 7 -12.94 20.42 -5.09
CA ALA A 7 -13.81 19.28 -5.31
C ALA A 7 -15.02 19.39 -4.37
N SER A 8 -16.16 18.88 -4.80
CA SER A 8 -17.37 18.82 -3.98
C SER A 8 -17.15 17.97 -2.73
N ASP A 9 -17.88 18.25 -1.66
CA ASP A 9 -17.90 17.44 -0.42
C ASP A 9 -18.67 16.11 -0.58
N GLU A 10 -18.81 15.66 -1.83
CA GLU A 10 -19.46 14.43 -2.20
C GLU A 10 -18.71 13.23 -1.61
N ARG A 11 -19.45 12.39 -0.88
CA ARG A 11 -18.91 11.13 -0.35
C ARG A 11 -18.65 10.16 -1.49
N ILE A 12 -17.53 9.44 -1.38
CA ILE A 12 -17.12 8.46 -2.37
C ILE A 12 -16.81 7.12 -1.71
N THR A 13 -16.96 6.06 -2.48
CA THR A 13 -16.42 4.76 -2.15
C THR A 13 -15.07 4.62 -2.86
N VAL A 14 -14.01 4.34 -2.11
CA VAL A 14 -12.69 4.09 -2.70
C VAL A 14 -12.69 2.72 -3.36
N PRO A 15 -12.37 2.62 -4.67
CA PRO A 15 -12.24 1.34 -5.34
C PRO A 15 -11.26 0.42 -4.63
N THR A 16 -11.66 -0.84 -4.50
CA THR A 16 -10.82 -1.84 -3.84
C THR A 16 -11.02 -3.21 -4.50
N THR A 17 -9.94 -3.95 -4.60
CA THR A 17 -9.95 -5.32 -5.11
C THR A 17 -8.97 -6.18 -4.32
N THR A 18 -9.24 -7.48 -4.23
CA THR A 18 -8.35 -8.45 -3.60
C THR A 18 -8.15 -9.61 -4.56
N ILE A 19 -6.94 -10.13 -4.61
CA ILE A 19 -6.57 -11.33 -5.35
C ILE A 19 -5.83 -12.29 -4.42
N PHE A 20 -5.86 -13.58 -4.79
CA PHE A 20 -5.11 -14.64 -4.15
C PHE A 20 -4.20 -15.30 -5.18
N LEU A 21 -2.94 -15.52 -4.78
CA LEU A 21 -1.93 -16.19 -5.57
C LEU A 21 -1.44 -17.43 -4.80
N ASP A 22 -0.96 -18.42 -5.52
CA ASP A 22 -0.20 -19.50 -4.91
C ASP A 22 1.11 -18.95 -4.33
N ALA A 23 1.47 -19.38 -3.11
CA ALA A 23 2.63 -18.83 -2.42
C ALA A 23 3.95 -19.32 -3.02
N GLU A 24 3.99 -20.54 -3.56
CA GLU A 24 5.18 -21.09 -4.22
C GLU A 24 5.40 -20.41 -5.58
N GLU A 25 4.32 -20.20 -6.36
CA GLU A 25 4.38 -19.44 -7.63
C GLU A 25 4.88 -18.01 -7.39
N TRP A 26 4.36 -17.33 -6.37
CA TRP A 26 4.79 -16.00 -5.97
C TRP A 26 6.28 -15.95 -5.63
N ASP A 27 6.76 -16.88 -4.79
CA ASP A 27 8.17 -16.93 -4.40
C ASP A 27 9.08 -17.33 -5.55
N ALA A 28 8.68 -18.31 -6.34
CA ALA A 28 9.43 -18.74 -7.53
C ALA A 28 9.59 -17.56 -8.50
N ARG A 29 8.52 -16.79 -8.72
CA ARG A 29 8.59 -15.61 -9.59
C ARG A 29 9.49 -14.53 -9.00
N ALA A 30 9.38 -14.22 -7.71
CA ALA A 30 10.27 -13.26 -7.06
C ALA A 30 11.74 -13.66 -7.20
N HIS A 31 12.07 -14.93 -6.98
CA HIS A 31 13.43 -15.44 -7.11
C HIS A 31 13.95 -15.44 -8.55
N SER A 32 13.12 -15.83 -9.53
CA SER A 32 13.50 -15.82 -10.94
C SER A 32 13.90 -14.43 -11.45
N LEU A 33 13.35 -13.38 -10.85
CA LEU A 33 13.68 -11.98 -11.13
C LEU A 33 14.82 -11.43 -10.23
N GLY A 34 15.46 -12.26 -9.41
CA GLY A 34 16.54 -11.86 -8.49
C GLY A 34 16.05 -11.11 -7.25
N GLY A 35 14.76 -11.17 -6.95
CA GLY A 35 14.11 -10.43 -5.89
C GLY A 35 13.74 -11.27 -4.66
N SER A 36 12.80 -10.74 -3.91
CA SER A 36 12.13 -11.32 -2.76
C SER A 36 10.65 -10.96 -2.79
N SER A 37 9.82 -11.58 -1.95
CA SER A 37 8.40 -11.24 -1.83
C SER A 37 8.15 -9.73 -1.61
N ASN A 38 8.98 -9.05 -0.81
CA ASN A 38 8.88 -7.61 -0.59
C ASN A 38 9.21 -6.80 -1.86
N SER A 39 10.26 -7.18 -2.58
CA SER A 39 10.64 -6.49 -3.82
C SER A 39 9.63 -6.75 -4.94
N LEU A 40 9.02 -7.95 -5.00
CA LEU A 40 7.96 -8.24 -5.96
C LEU A 40 6.69 -7.43 -5.68
N LEU A 41 6.27 -7.31 -4.41
CA LEU A 41 5.14 -6.45 -4.03
C LEU A 41 5.41 -4.97 -4.36
N ALA A 42 6.61 -4.48 -4.06
CA ALA A 42 7.01 -3.11 -4.37
C ALA A 42 7.06 -2.85 -5.89
N ALA A 43 7.57 -3.81 -6.67
CA ALA A 43 7.57 -3.77 -8.12
C ALA A 43 6.16 -3.74 -8.71
N MET A 44 5.26 -4.60 -8.21
CA MET A 44 3.85 -4.59 -8.59
C MET A 44 3.18 -3.25 -8.27
N ALA A 45 3.51 -2.66 -7.11
CA ALA A 45 3.01 -1.35 -6.72
C ALA A 45 3.51 -0.24 -7.66
N ALA A 46 4.79 -0.28 -8.07
CA ALA A 46 5.36 0.65 -9.05
C ALA A 46 4.71 0.51 -10.44
N CYS A 47 4.51 -0.72 -10.90
CA CYS A 47 3.83 -1.01 -12.16
C CYS A 47 2.37 -0.50 -12.16
N LEU A 48 1.63 -0.75 -11.08
CA LEU A 48 0.27 -0.22 -10.91
C LEU A 48 0.26 1.32 -10.84
N ALA A 49 1.21 1.93 -10.15
CA ALA A 49 1.35 3.38 -10.07
C ALA A 49 1.52 3.99 -11.46
N GLN A 50 2.36 3.41 -12.29
CA GLN A 50 2.55 3.83 -13.68
C GLN A 50 1.23 3.73 -14.48
N ARG A 51 0.50 2.62 -14.35
CA ARG A 51 -0.77 2.38 -15.05
C ARG A 51 -1.86 3.38 -14.64
N VAL A 52 -1.93 3.73 -13.37
CA VAL A 52 -2.90 4.74 -12.88
C VAL A 52 -2.38 6.18 -12.98
N GLY A 53 -1.17 6.40 -13.53
CA GLY A 53 -0.60 7.72 -13.75
C GLY A 53 -0.08 8.40 -12.48
N ARG A 54 0.38 7.63 -11.48
CA ARG A 54 1.02 8.12 -10.24
C ARG A 54 2.54 8.03 -10.35
N VAL A 55 3.09 8.76 -11.30
CA VAL A 55 4.53 8.86 -11.54
C VAL A 55 4.99 10.30 -11.38
N ALA A 56 6.24 10.49 -11.00
CA ALA A 56 6.89 11.80 -10.99
C ALA A 56 7.16 12.29 -12.43
N ALA A 57 7.64 13.52 -12.58
CA ALA A 57 7.92 14.10 -13.89
C ALA A 57 9.02 13.38 -14.66
N ASP A 58 9.93 12.71 -13.94
CA ASP A 58 11.00 11.88 -14.48
C ASP A 58 10.57 10.42 -14.75
N GLY A 59 9.31 10.08 -14.52
CA GLY A 59 8.76 8.73 -14.67
C GLY A 59 8.95 7.82 -13.45
N SER A 60 9.68 8.25 -12.43
CA SER A 60 9.89 7.47 -11.21
C SER A 60 8.65 7.38 -10.32
N VAL A 61 8.61 6.38 -9.46
CA VAL A 61 7.55 6.15 -8.48
C VAL A 61 8.10 6.23 -7.06
N ALA A 62 7.49 7.09 -6.24
CA ALA A 62 7.77 7.14 -4.81
C ALA A 62 6.94 6.07 -4.09
N LEU A 63 7.62 5.15 -3.40
CA LEU A 63 7.01 4.08 -2.62
C LEU A 63 7.28 4.29 -1.13
N THR A 64 6.25 4.12 -0.32
CA THR A 64 6.34 4.04 1.13
C THR A 64 6.14 2.60 1.57
N LEU A 65 7.10 2.07 2.30
CA LEU A 65 7.10 0.71 2.82
C LEU A 65 6.94 0.76 4.35
N PRO A 66 5.78 0.37 4.89
CA PRO A 66 5.62 0.20 6.33
C PRO A 66 6.52 -0.91 6.87
N VAL A 67 7.23 -0.64 7.95
CA VAL A 67 8.14 -1.57 8.61
C VAL A 67 7.69 -1.78 10.06
N ASN A 68 7.57 -3.03 10.46
CA ASN A 68 7.27 -3.39 11.83
C ASN A 68 8.53 -3.27 12.69
N GLU A 69 8.49 -2.42 13.71
CA GLU A 69 9.58 -2.24 14.70
C GLU A 69 9.38 -3.06 15.96
N ARG A 70 8.35 -3.91 16.00
CA ARG A 70 8.04 -4.71 17.19
C ARG A 70 9.08 -5.77 17.44
N ALA A 71 9.61 -5.80 18.66
CA ALA A 71 10.38 -6.91 19.19
C ALA A 71 9.47 -7.90 19.94
N ALA A 72 9.99 -9.07 20.25
CA ALA A 72 9.29 -10.05 21.10
C ALA A 72 8.98 -9.44 22.47
N GLY A 73 7.72 -9.49 22.89
CA GLY A 73 7.25 -8.88 24.15
C GLY A 73 6.91 -7.39 24.07
N ASP A 74 7.05 -6.75 22.93
CA ASP A 74 6.67 -5.36 22.74
C ASP A 74 5.13 -5.17 22.77
N THR A 75 4.64 -4.39 23.72
CA THR A 75 3.22 -4.13 23.94
C THR A 75 2.75 -2.77 23.40
N ARG A 76 3.60 -2.03 22.68
CA ARG A 76 3.20 -0.75 22.08
C ARG A 76 2.02 -0.94 21.13
N ALA A 77 1.02 -0.08 21.20
CA ALA A 77 -0.17 -0.15 20.35
C ALA A 77 0.19 0.03 18.86
N ASN A 78 1.07 0.99 18.55
CA ASN A 78 1.56 1.24 17.20
C ASN A 78 3.10 1.24 17.21
N ALA A 79 3.70 0.23 16.59
CA ALA A 79 5.13 0.07 16.45
C ALA A 79 5.48 -0.10 14.96
N ILE A 80 4.93 0.76 14.12
CA ILE A 80 5.17 0.78 12.67
C ILE A 80 5.86 2.09 12.32
N THR A 81 6.93 1.99 11.55
CA THR A 81 7.58 3.12 10.88
C THR A 81 7.44 2.98 9.36
N ASN A 82 7.81 4.03 8.64
CA ASN A 82 7.78 4.02 7.17
C ASN A 82 9.20 4.25 6.64
N VAL A 83 9.52 3.48 5.62
CA VAL A 83 10.74 3.66 4.82
C VAL A 83 10.32 4.07 3.42
N ASP A 84 10.83 5.19 2.94
CA ASP A 84 10.52 5.71 1.62
C ASP A 84 11.65 5.37 0.64
N ILE A 85 11.27 4.91 -0.55
CA ILE A 85 12.17 4.63 -1.68
C ILE A 85 11.63 5.23 -2.96
N THR A 86 12.51 5.45 -3.93
CA THR A 86 12.14 5.84 -5.30
C THR A 86 12.55 4.72 -6.24
N VAL A 87 11.66 4.37 -7.16
CA VAL A 87 11.81 3.23 -8.08
C VAL A 87 11.54 3.67 -9.50
N ASP A 88 12.38 3.23 -10.44
CA ASP A 88 12.05 3.25 -11.87
C ASP A 88 11.14 2.05 -12.17
N PRO A 89 9.91 2.26 -12.66
CA PRO A 89 9.00 1.17 -12.96
C PRO A 89 9.35 0.40 -14.25
N ALA A 90 10.23 0.91 -15.11
CA ALA A 90 10.48 0.29 -16.41
C ALA A 90 11.12 -1.11 -16.32
N PRO A 91 12.19 -1.37 -15.53
CA PRO A 91 12.84 -2.67 -15.48
C PRO A 91 12.18 -3.66 -14.52
N VAL A 92 11.22 -3.25 -13.67
CA VAL A 92 10.77 -4.06 -12.53
C VAL A 92 10.05 -5.38 -12.90
N THR A 93 9.55 -5.49 -14.13
CA THR A 93 8.91 -6.73 -14.60
C THR A 93 9.91 -7.80 -15.05
N THR A 94 11.18 -7.42 -15.26
CA THR A 94 12.25 -8.30 -15.76
C THR A 94 13.40 -8.47 -14.77
N ASP A 95 13.63 -7.50 -13.87
CA ASP A 95 14.73 -7.53 -12.90
C ASP A 95 14.34 -6.81 -11.60
N LEU A 96 14.44 -7.52 -10.48
CA LEU A 96 14.14 -7.01 -9.14
C LEU A 96 15.40 -6.75 -8.30
N ARG A 97 16.60 -6.92 -8.84
CA ARG A 97 17.84 -6.78 -8.06
C ARG A 97 18.03 -5.35 -7.57
N GLU A 98 17.74 -4.37 -8.42
CA GLU A 98 17.89 -2.96 -8.06
C GLU A 98 16.90 -2.54 -6.97
N ILE A 99 15.60 -2.83 -7.16
CA ILE A 99 14.58 -2.50 -6.15
C ILE A 99 14.84 -3.23 -4.82
N ARG A 100 15.33 -4.48 -4.86
CA ARG A 100 15.75 -5.22 -3.67
C ARG A 100 16.92 -4.56 -2.97
N ALA A 101 17.93 -4.10 -3.71
CA ALA A 101 19.09 -3.38 -3.16
C ALA A 101 18.67 -2.05 -2.54
N THR A 102 17.82 -1.29 -3.21
CA THR A 102 17.26 -0.02 -2.73
C THR A 102 16.48 -0.20 -1.42
N ILE A 103 15.61 -1.20 -1.35
CA ILE A 103 14.87 -1.54 -0.12
C ILE A 103 15.85 -1.87 1.02
N LYS A 104 16.84 -2.73 0.75
CA LYS A 104 17.86 -3.12 1.75
C LYS A 104 18.63 -1.91 2.27
N GLN A 105 19.10 -1.04 1.38
CA GLN A 105 19.83 0.17 1.77
C GLN A 105 18.98 1.14 2.59
N ALA A 106 17.71 1.30 2.22
CA ALA A 106 16.77 2.15 2.94
C ALA A 106 16.49 1.61 4.35
N LEU A 107 16.36 0.30 4.52
CA LEU A 107 16.20 -0.35 5.82
C LEU A 107 17.45 -0.21 6.71
N ILE A 108 18.65 -0.40 6.14
CA ILE A 108 19.91 -0.20 6.86
C ILE A 108 20.02 1.25 7.35
N ARG A 109 19.80 2.21 6.45
CA ARG A 109 19.83 3.64 6.80
C ARG A 109 18.82 3.98 7.91
N HIS A 110 17.63 3.38 7.84
CA HIS A 110 16.63 3.58 8.87
C HIS A 110 17.05 3.07 10.25
N GLN A 111 17.82 1.97 10.31
CA GLN A 111 18.37 1.45 11.56
C GLN A 111 19.55 2.26 12.12
N GLU A 112 20.38 2.82 11.24
CA GLU A 112 21.58 3.56 11.61
C GLU A 112 21.30 5.02 12.00
N VAL A 113 20.30 5.64 11.39
CA VAL A 113 19.97 7.05 11.61
C VAL A 113 18.68 7.16 12.42
N PRO A 114 18.74 7.67 13.67
CA PRO A 114 17.54 7.95 14.44
C PRO A 114 16.60 8.84 13.63
N ASN A 115 15.33 8.47 13.57
CA ASN A 115 14.36 9.26 12.83
C ASN A 115 14.14 10.60 13.54
N GLU A 116 14.72 11.67 12.99
CA GLU A 116 14.64 13.04 13.56
C GLU A 116 13.19 13.50 13.77
N ARG A 117 12.24 12.96 13.01
CA ARG A 117 10.81 13.24 13.20
C ARG A 117 10.32 12.82 14.59
N TRP A 118 10.89 11.77 15.19
CA TRP A 118 10.56 11.30 16.53
C TRP A 118 11.15 12.17 17.63
N ALA A 119 12.26 12.86 17.36
CA ALA A 119 12.89 13.78 18.32
C ALA A 119 11.97 14.96 18.70
N LEU A 120 11.05 15.32 17.83
CA LEU A 120 10.08 16.40 18.07
C LEU A 120 8.79 15.93 18.76
N LEU A 121 8.54 14.62 18.87
CA LEU A 121 7.31 14.11 19.48
C LEU A 121 7.07 14.55 20.94
N PRO A 122 8.09 14.63 21.82
CA PRO A 122 7.91 15.11 23.19
C PRO A 122 7.39 16.56 23.26
N ILE A 123 7.64 17.35 22.21
CA ILE A 123 7.23 18.76 22.15
C ILE A 123 5.79 18.90 21.62
N VAL A 124 5.29 17.92 20.90
CA VAL A 124 3.95 17.96 20.28
C VAL A 124 2.82 18.27 21.27
N PRO A 125 2.77 17.69 22.50
CA PRO A 125 1.74 18.02 23.49
C PRO A 125 1.76 19.48 23.94
N LEU A 126 2.90 20.16 23.83
CA LEU A 126 3.09 21.56 24.22
C LEU A 126 2.67 22.54 23.13
N LEU A 127 2.44 22.06 21.91
CA LEU A 127 2.09 22.89 20.77
C LEU A 127 0.57 23.13 20.68
N PRO A 128 0.13 24.32 20.25
CA PRO A 128 -1.27 24.59 19.99
C PRO A 128 -1.85 23.60 18.96
N LYS A 129 -3.04 23.05 19.22
CA LYS A 129 -3.72 22.06 18.34
C LYS A 129 -3.78 22.49 16.86
N ARG A 130 -3.89 23.80 16.59
CA ARG A 130 -3.90 24.34 15.23
C ARG A 130 -2.56 24.13 14.52
N LEU A 131 -1.44 24.31 15.24
CA LEU A 131 -0.10 24.12 14.70
C LEU A 131 0.17 22.64 14.44
N VAL A 132 -0.18 21.78 15.40
CA VAL A 132 -0.07 20.31 15.24
C VAL A 132 -0.88 19.83 14.02
N ARG A 133 -2.13 20.28 13.87
CA ARG A 133 -2.95 19.95 12.70
C ARG A 133 -2.31 20.40 11.39
N ARG A 134 -1.71 21.58 11.35
CA ARG A 134 -1.01 22.11 10.19
C ARG A 134 0.23 21.28 9.86
N MET A 135 1.04 20.92 10.86
CA MET A 135 2.22 20.08 10.69
C MET A 135 1.83 18.69 10.17
N VAL A 136 0.82 18.05 10.76
CA VAL A 136 0.29 16.76 10.30
C VAL A 136 -0.25 16.86 8.88
N SER A 137 -1.02 17.92 8.56
CA SER A 137 -1.53 18.09 7.19
C SER A 137 -0.42 18.29 6.17
N MET A 138 0.66 18.98 6.52
CA MET A 138 1.84 19.13 5.63
C MET A 138 2.59 17.81 5.46
N SER A 139 2.73 17.00 6.53
CA SER A 139 3.38 15.70 6.47
C SER A 139 2.61 14.67 5.64
N VAL A 140 1.27 14.76 5.67
CA VAL A 140 0.38 13.90 4.86
C VAL A 140 0.27 14.41 3.41
N SER A 141 0.45 15.71 3.19
CA SER A 141 0.37 16.33 1.86
C SER A 141 1.67 16.18 1.04
N SER A 142 2.75 15.73 1.67
CA SER A 142 3.99 15.50 0.96
C SER A 142 3.91 14.20 0.17
N THR A 143 3.55 14.37 -1.08
CA THR A 143 3.67 13.42 -2.18
C THR A 143 2.61 12.31 -2.25
N ALA A 144 2.13 12.15 -3.44
CA ALA A 144 1.35 11.05 -3.97
C ALA A 144 2.07 9.69 -3.84
N SER A 145 2.62 9.37 -2.66
CA SER A 145 3.34 8.12 -2.43
C SER A 145 2.40 6.94 -2.55
N VAL A 146 2.91 5.89 -3.12
CA VAL A 146 2.26 4.59 -3.20
C VAL A 146 2.69 3.78 -2.00
N VAL A 147 1.74 3.20 -1.29
CA VAL A 147 2.04 2.37 -0.11
C VAL A 147 2.06 0.90 -0.51
N ALA A 148 3.15 0.20 -0.20
CA ALA A 148 3.26 -1.24 -0.37
C ALA A 148 3.60 -1.88 0.98
N SER A 149 2.59 -2.49 1.60
CA SER A 149 2.68 -3.11 2.93
C SER A 149 2.66 -4.63 2.82
N ASN A 150 3.74 -5.28 3.26
CA ASN A 150 3.79 -6.73 3.37
C ASN A 150 3.72 -7.14 4.85
N LEU A 151 2.65 -7.83 5.22
CA LEU A 151 2.44 -8.34 6.58
C LEU A 151 3.28 -9.60 6.89
N GLY A 152 3.91 -10.19 5.86
CA GLY A 152 4.60 -11.46 5.99
C GLY A 152 3.63 -12.63 6.22
N VAL A 153 4.08 -13.62 6.99
CA VAL A 153 3.23 -14.75 7.39
C VAL A 153 2.29 -14.30 8.50
N VAL A 154 0.99 -14.41 8.26
CA VAL A 154 -0.04 -14.05 9.24
C VAL A 154 -0.08 -15.10 10.35
N ASN A 155 -0.21 -14.62 11.59
CA ASN A 155 -0.27 -15.49 12.75
C ASN A 155 -1.42 -16.52 12.62
N PRO A 156 -1.16 -17.83 12.79
CA PRO A 156 -2.18 -18.88 12.70
C PRO A 156 -3.41 -18.64 13.58
N GLY A 157 -3.23 -18.00 14.75
CA GLY A 157 -4.36 -17.63 15.61
C GLY A 157 -5.35 -16.65 14.97
N ALA A 158 -4.91 -15.82 14.03
CA ALA A 158 -5.80 -14.91 13.29
C ALA A 158 -6.54 -15.59 12.12
N THR A 159 -6.09 -16.78 11.70
CA THR A 159 -6.67 -17.53 10.57
C THR A 159 -7.56 -18.69 11.02
N ARG A 160 -7.76 -18.87 12.33
CA ARG A 160 -8.49 -19.99 12.94
C ARG A 160 -9.57 -19.50 13.93
N PRO A 161 -10.55 -18.71 13.48
CA PRO A 161 -11.54 -18.10 14.39
C PRO A 161 -12.44 -19.13 15.10
N ASP A 162 -12.64 -20.29 14.50
CA ASP A 162 -13.43 -21.42 15.03
C ASP A 162 -12.58 -22.65 15.38
N GLY A 163 -11.22 -22.51 15.33
CA GLY A 163 -10.28 -23.60 15.57
C GLY A 163 -9.90 -24.39 14.31
N THR A 164 -10.57 -24.16 13.18
CA THR A 164 -10.21 -24.72 11.86
C THR A 164 -9.50 -23.69 11.00
N ASP A 165 -8.68 -24.14 10.05
CA ASP A 165 -7.99 -23.24 9.13
C ASP A 165 -8.98 -22.60 8.15
N ALA A 166 -8.92 -21.29 8.01
CA ALA A 166 -9.71 -20.57 7.01
C ALA A 166 -9.17 -20.87 5.59
N ASP A 167 -10.05 -21.12 4.63
CA ASP A 167 -9.68 -21.34 3.23
C ASP A 167 -9.01 -20.10 2.61
N TYR A 168 -9.44 -18.91 3.02
CA TYR A 168 -8.94 -17.64 2.54
C TYR A 168 -8.84 -16.63 3.68
N LEU A 169 -7.75 -15.89 3.68
CA LEU A 169 -7.56 -14.71 4.53
C LEU A 169 -7.18 -13.52 3.66
N ALA A 170 -7.82 -12.39 3.89
CA ALA A 170 -7.40 -11.12 3.31
C ALA A 170 -7.57 -9.99 4.31
N MET A 171 -6.73 -8.97 4.20
CA MET A 171 -6.87 -7.73 4.93
C MET A 171 -7.32 -6.63 3.98
N LYS A 172 -8.36 -5.92 4.34
CA LYS A 172 -8.93 -4.83 3.56
C LYS A 172 -9.15 -3.63 4.47
N SER A 173 -8.73 -2.46 4.02
CA SER A 173 -9.01 -1.21 4.72
C SER A 173 -10.32 -0.62 4.22
N LEU A 174 -11.20 -0.23 5.14
CA LEU A 174 -12.37 0.56 4.84
C LEU A 174 -12.09 2.02 5.17
N CYS A 175 -12.45 2.91 4.26
CA CYS A 175 -12.27 4.36 4.43
C CYS A 175 -13.65 5.05 4.53
N PRO A 176 -14.37 4.90 5.66
CA PRO A 176 -15.70 5.51 5.80
C PRO A 176 -15.59 7.04 5.83
N GLY A 177 -16.57 7.71 5.23
CA GLY A 177 -16.66 9.17 5.27
C GLY A 177 -15.66 9.92 4.40
N VAL A 178 -14.97 9.25 3.49
CA VAL A 178 -14.07 9.89 2.53
C VAL A 178 -14.87 10.66 1.49
N SER A 179 -14.45 11.89 1.20
CA SER A 179 -15.05 12.71 0.17
C SER A 179 -14.07 13.00 -0.99
N LYS A 180 -14.59 13.40 -2.14
CA LYS A 180 -13.80 13.87 -3.27
C LYS A 180 -12.83 14.98 -2.85
N ALA A 181 -13.26 15.90 -2.00
CA ALA A 181 -12.43 16.99 -1.50
C ALA A 181 -11.22 16.48 -0.70
N ILE A 182 -11.41 15.44 0.13
CA ILE A 182 -10.32 14.80 0.87
C ILE A 182 -9.34 14.14 -0.12
N MET A 183 -9.83 13.35 -1.07
CA MET A 183 -8.98 12.65 -2.04
C MET A 183 -8.21 13.61 -2.95
N HIS A 184 -8.82 14.71 -3.37
CA HIS A 184 -8.13 15.74 -4.12
C HIS A 184 -7.03 16.42 -3.30
N ARG A 185 -7.27 16.65 -2.01
CA ARG A 185 -6.28 17.25 -1.09
C ARG A 185 -5.09 16.33 -0.86
N LEU A 186 -5.33 15.02 -0.76
CA LEU A 186 -4.30 13.99 -0.64
C LEU A 186 -3.57 13.67 -1.96
N GLY A 187 -4.04 14.21 -3.10
CA GLY A 187 -3.50 13.86 -4.41
C GLY A 187 -3.84 12.44 -4.85
N GLY A 188 -4.88 11.83 -4.26
CA GLY A 188 -5.31 10.46 -4.51
C GLY A 188 -4.69 9.44 -3.55
N LEU A 189 -4.89 8.15 -3.85
CA LEU A 189 -4.47 7.03 -3.02
C LEU A 189 -4.11 5.83 -3.91
N LEU A 190 -3.01 5.15 -3.61
CA LEU A 190 -2.72 3.81 -4.09
C LEU A 190 -2.03 3.03 -2.96
N VAL A 191 -2.70 2.02 -2.45
CA VAL A 191 -2.21 1.19 -1.35
C VAL A 191 -2.34 -0.27 -1.74
N LEU A 192 -1.25 -1.00 -1.59
CA LEU A 192 -1.22 -2.45 -1.67
C LEU A 192 -0.92 -3.02 -0.29
N VAL A 193 -1.73 -3.98 0.13
CA VAL A 193 -1.50 -4.75 1.37
C VAL A 193 -1.42 -6.22 0.98
N SER A 194 -0.35 -6.88 1.37
CA SER A 194 -0.12 -8.31 1.12
C SER A 194 0.16 -9.05 2.42
N GLY A 195 -0.16 -10.32 2.44
CA GLY A 195 0.20 -11.24 3.53
C GLY A 195 0.06 -12.67 3.06
N ARG A 196 0.61 -13.59 3.86
CA ARG A 196 0.65 -15.02 3.54
C ARG A 196 -0.11 -15.82 4.60
N ALA A 197 -1.00 -16.70 4.16
CA ALA A 197 -1.69 -17.68 5.00
C ALA A 197 -2.02 -18.92 4.18
N HIS A 198 -1.89 -20.11 4.77
CA HIS A 198 -2.33 -21.40 4.20
C HIS A 198 -1.90 -21.62 2.74
N GLY A 199 -0.60 -21.43 2.44
CA GLY A 199 -0.05 -21.64 1.09
C GLY A 199 -0.48 -20.60 0.06
N ARG A 200 -1.15 -19.53 0.47
CA ARG A 200 -1.61 -18.44 -0.41
C ARG A 200 -1.02 -17.09 -0.01
N VAL A 201 -0.79 -16.25 -1.00
CA VAL A 201 -0.50 -14.83 -0.84
C VAL A 201 -1.75 -14.05 -1.25
N PHE A 202 -2.28 -13.22 -0.35
CA PHE A 202 -3.29 -12.24 -0.76
C PHE A 202 -2.63 -10.91 -1.10
N VAL A 203 -3.19 -10.22 -2.07
CA VAL A 203 -2.88 -8.81 -2.36
C VAL A 203 -4.19 -8.04 -2.45
N SER A 204 -4.39 -7.11 -1.52
CA SER A 204 -5.52 -6.18 -1.52
C SER A 204 -5.05 -4.82 -1.99
N VAL A 205 -5.74 -4.25 -2.95
CA VAL A 205 -5.40 -2.96 -3.57
C VAL A 205 -6.54 -1.98 -3.36
N LEU A 206 -6.20 -0.79 -2.90
CA LEU A 206 -7.10 0.37 -2.84
C LEU A 206 -6.52 1.46 -3.74
N ALA A 207 -7.33 2.01 -4.62
CA ALA A 207 -6.85 3.07 -5.52
C ALA A 207 -7.91 4.15 -5.73
N TYR A 208 -7.47 5.39 -5.73
CA TYR A 208 -8.26 6.52 -6.16
C TYR A 208 -7.34 7.55 -6.82
N GLN A 209 -7.65 7.95 -8.04
CA GLN A 209 -6.88 8.95 -8.77
C GLN A 209 -7.78 10.15 -9.11
N PRO A 210 -7.49 11.36 -8.57
CA PRO A 210 -8.24 12.56 -8.91
C PRO A 210 -8.25 12.82 -10.41
N GLY A 211 -9.42 13.17 -10.93
CA GLY A 211 -9.58 13.51 -12.37
C GLY A 211 -9.64 12.30 -13.30
N ARG A 212 -9.69 11.07 -12.77
CA ARG A 212 -9.90 9.84 -13.55
C ARG A 212 -11.19 9.13 -13.15
N LEU A 213 -11.61 8.19 -13.98
CA LEU A 213 -12.63 7.23 -13.61
C LEU A 213 -12.06 6.34 -12.51
N ASN A 214 -12.82 6.17 -11.43
CA ASN A 214 -12.44 5.36 -10.28
C ASN A 214 -13.54 4.32 -10.06
N SER A 215 -13.33 3.11 -10.57
CA SER A 215 -14.25 1.99 -10.39
C SER A 215 -13.51 0.72 -9.98
N ASN A 216 -14.23 -0.22 -9.37
CA ASN A 216 -13.66 -1.54 -9.04
C ASN A 216 -13.26 -2.31 -10.29
N ASP A 217 -13.99 -2.18 -11.39
CA ASP A 217 -13.71 -2.90 -12.63
C ASP A 217 -12.45 -2.38 -13.32
N ASP A 218 -12.28 -1.05 -13.35
CA ASP A 218 -11.07 -0.42 -13.88
C ASP A 218 -9.84 -0.83 -13.05
N LEU A 219 -9.97 -0.83 -11.72
CA LEU A 219 -8.90 -1.29 -10.84
C LEU A 219 -8.56 -2.77 -11.03
N ARG A 220 -9.57 -3.65 -11.19
CA ARG A 220 -9.35 -5.07 -11.49
C ARG A 220 -8.62 -5.25 -12.81
N GLN A 221 -9.00 -4.48 -13.84
CA GLN A 221 -8.33 -4.55 -15.13
C GLN A 221 -6.86 -4.12 -15.05
N HIS A 222 -6.55 -3.03 -14.35
CA HIS A 222 -5.18 -2.61 -14.13
C HIS A 222 -4.36 -3.66 -13.36
N LEU A 223 -4.96 -4.28 -12.34
CA LEU A 223 -4.30 -5.33 -11.57
C LEU A 223 -4.08 -6.60 -12.41
N SER A 224 -5.07 -7.01 -13.20
CA SER A 224 -4.94 -8.16 -14.12
C SER A 224 -3.81 -7.95 -15.12
N ASN A 225 -3.72 -6.75 -15.70
CA ASN A 225 -2.64 -6.41 -16.62
C ASN A 225 -1.27 -6.42 -15.93
N ALA A 226 -1.18 -5.91 -14.69
CA ALA A 226 0.06 -5.96 -13.92
C ALA A 226 0.48 -7.41 -13.60
N LEU A 227 -0.46 -8.27 -13.24
CA LEU A 227 -0.19 -9.70 -13.03
C LEU A 227 0.36 -10.38 -14.30
N ALA A 228 -0.23 -10.07 -15.46
CA ALA A 228 0.24 -10.60 -16.75
C ALA A 228 1.69 -10.16 -17.04
N ASP A 229 2.06 -8.91 -16.74
CA ASP A 229 3.44 -8.42 -16.91
C ASP A 229 4.44 -9.21 -16.04
N PHE A 230 4.01 -9.65 -14.86
CA PHE A 230 4.82 -10.50 -13.98
C PHE A 230 4.64 -12.01 -14.26
N SER A 231 3.86 -12.41 -15.27
CA SER A 231 3.55 -13.82 -15.55
C SER A 231 3.02 -14.56 -14.32
N LEU A 232 2.15 -13.93 -13.56
CA LEU A 232 1.53 -14.46 -12.35
C LEU A 232 0.06 -14.76 -12.61
N THR A 233 -0.42 -15.89 -12.06
CA THR A 233 -1.82 -16.29 -12.09
C THR A 233 -2.47 -16.03 -10.75
N ALA A 234 -3.64 -15.38 -10.74
CA ALA A 234 -4.35 -15.08 -9.52
C ALA A 234 -5.82 -15.51 -9.57
N THR A 235 -6.33 -15.94 -8.43
CA THR A 235 -7.76 -16.13 -8.20
C THR A 235 -8.36 -14.81 -7.72
N PRO A 236 -9.42 -14.30 -8.35
CA PRO A 236 -10.13 -13.12 -7.85
C PRO A 236 -10.68 -13.37 -6.45
N GLY A 237 -10.54 -12.38 -5.57
CA GLY A 237 -11.21 -12.37 -4.29
C GLY A 237 -12.71 -12.09 -4.42
N TRP A 238 -13.39 -11.98 -3.25
CA TRP A 238 -14.82 -11.69 -3.23
C TRP A 238 -15.13 -10.37 -3.94
N PRO A 239 -16.19 -10.33 -4.75
CA PRO A 239 -16.67 -9.07 -5.29
C PRO A 239 -17.02 -8.14 -4.12
N CYS A 240 -16.55 -6.89 -4.21
CA CYS A 240 -17.05 -5.87 -3.30
C CYS A 240 -18.51 -5.60 -3.71
N THR A 241 -19.45 -6.25 -3.04
CA THR A 241 -20.83 -5.77 -3.08
C THR A 241 -20.81 -4.38 -2.48
N GLU A 242 -21.32 -3.39 -3.22
CA GLU A 242 -21.63 -2.09 -2.65
C GLU A 242 -22.46 -2.32 -1.38
N PRO A 243 -22.19 -1.59 -0.28
CA PRO A 243 -23.10 -1.68 0.85
C PRO A 243 -24.49 -1.29 0.35
N VAL A 244 -25.38 -2.28 0.28
CA VAL A 244 -26.80 -2.04 0.11
C VAL A 244 -27.15 -1.03 1.20
N GLY A 245 -27.61 0.17 0.79
CA GLY A 245 -27.90 1.29 1.66
C GLY A 245 -28.79 0.85 2.81
N GLY A 246 -28.19 0.71 3.96
CA GLY A 246 -28.80 0.35 5.21
C GLY A 246 -28.12 1.17 6.30
N ALA A 247 -28.88 2.13 6.79
CA ALA A 247 -28.55 2.91 7.97
C ALA A 247 -28.12 2.01 9.13
N CYS A 248 -27.04 2.38 9.80
CA CYS A 248 -26.82 2.25 11.23
C CYS A 248 -26.41 3.61 11.77
#